data_331ee5f081b10dbdb8c417ef28b174ed
#
_entry.id   331ee5f081b10dbdb8c417ef28b174ed
#
_cell.length_a   1.000
_cell.length_b   1.000
_cell.length_c   1.000
_cell.angle_alpha   90.00
_cell.angle_beta   90.00
_cell.angle_gamma   90.00
#
_symmetry.space_group_name_H-M   'P 1'
#
loop_
_entity.id
_entity.type
_entity.pdbx_description
1 polymer ?
#
loop_
_entity_poly.entity_id
_entity_poly.type
_entity_poly.pdbx_seq_one_letter_code
_entity_poly.pdbx_strand_id
1 'polypeptide(L)'
;MKMQKAWFYEEYGPKEVLKLGDLPVPAPQPNQLLIRVHSAALNPIDFKLRQNPLALLDFPVVPGCDMAGTVIAKGQNVTKFKIGDEVYGNIQNFKVEKLKQLGTLAQFIVVEENLVAIKPKNLSFEKAASLPVAIQTAVEGFKIANFKEGGSIFIVGGAGGVGSLVVQLAKQFYKASLVTATTSTGKVDFVKGLGADKVVDYTKTGYEEVEEKYDLVYDTIGDSKNSYVVAKENGRVIDITWPPSNSRAIYSGLTVSGEILENLNPYLESGKLKAVIDSTSPFHFNNVIKAFGYLETGRARGKVVISSISSASCNILNGFCNT
;
A
#
# COMPACT_ATOMS: atom_id res chain seq x y z
N MET A 1 -9.68 25.84 -18.21
CA MET A 1 -9.20 24.55 -17.68
C MET A 1 -9.81 24.38 -16.30
N LYS A 2 -10.40 23.21 -15.97
CA LYS A 2 -10.96 22.96 -14.63
C LYS A 2 -9.81 22.74 -13.64
N MET A 3 -9.93 23.31 -12.43
CA MET A 3 -8.93 23.21 -11.37
C MET A 3 -9.42 22.26 -10.26
N GLN A 4 -8.49 21.66 -9.54
CA GLN A 4 -8.72 20.76 -8.43
C GLN A 4 -7.81 21.10 -7.25
N LYS A 5 -8.19 20.76 -6.03
CA LYS A 5 -7.30 20.80 -4.88
C LYS A 5 -6.41 19.55 -4.85
N ALA A 6 -5.11 19.79 -4.62
CA ALA A 6 -4.12 18.75 -4.45
C ALA A 6 -3.06 19.17 -3.43
N TRP A 7 -2.48 18.19 -2.75
CA TRP A 7 -1.24 18.36 -2.01
C TRP A 7 -0.07 18.07 -2.93
N PHE A 8 0.90 18.99 -3.02
CA PHE A 8 2.08 18.83 -3.87
C PHE A 8 3.32 19.46 -3.23
N TYR A 9 4.47 19.13 -3.79
CA TYR A 9 5.76 19.75 -3.44
C TYR A 9 6.52 20.11 -4.70
N GLU A 10 7.38 21.14 -4.59
CA GLU A 10 8.15 21.73 -5.71
C GLU A 10 9.66 21.56 -5.52
N GLU A 11 10.07 20.97 -4.40
CA GLU A 11 11.45 20.65 -4.05
C GLU A 11 11.49 19.45 -3.12
N TYR A 12 12.61 18.72 -3.10
CA TYR A 12 12.82 17.66 -2.12
C TYR A 12 12.96 18.24 -0.71
N GLY A 13 12.44 17.53 0.30
CA GLY A 13 12.55 18.00 1.67
C GLY A 13 11.65 17.27 2.67
N PRO A 14 11.61 17.78 3.92
CA PRO A 14 10.74 17.26 4.97
C PRO A 14 9.27 17.53 4.63
N LYS A 15 8.34 17.01 5.46
CA LYS A 15 6.88 17.12 5.20
C LYS A 15 6.37 18.57 5.07
N GLU A 16 7.11 19.54 5.56
CA GLU A 16 6.80 20.97 5.51
C GLU A 16 6.89 21.56 4.08
N VAL A 17 7.56 20.89 3.13
CA VAL A 17 7.57 21.32 1.72
C VAL A 17 6.23 21.06 1.02
N LEU A 18 5.34 20.26 1.62
CA LEU A 18 4.01 19.98 1.10
C LEU A 18 3.10 21.22 1.18
N LYS A 19 2.46 21.53 0.07
CA LYS A 19 1.52 22.66 -0.08
C LYS A 19 0.16 22.15 -0.58
N LEU A 20 -0.91 22.66 0.00
CA LEU A 20 -2.26 22.47 -0.54
C LEU A 20 -2.56 23.61 -1.51
N GLY A 21 -2.84 23.29 -2.75
CA GLY A 21 -3.09 24.30 -3.79
C GLY A 21 -3.98 23.81 -4.91
N ASP A 22 -4.07 24.61 -5.97
CA ASP A 22 -4.87 24.32 -7.14
C ASP A 22 -3.99 23.83 -8.29
N LEU A 23 -4.33 22.67 -8.84
CA LEU A 23 -3.70 22.11 -10.04
C LEU A 23 -4.77 21.84 -11.10
N PRO A 24 -4.40 21.78 -12.40
CA PRO A 24 -5.33 21.38 -13.45
C PRO A 24 -5.87 19.97 -13.21
N VAL A 25 -7.17 19.75 -13.48
CA VAL A 25 -7.74 18.40 -13.58
C VAL A 25 -7.17 17.72 -14.80
N PRO A 26 -6.54 16.54 -14.69
CA PRO A 26 -5.98 15.84 -15.84
C PRO A 26 -7.07 15.26 -16.74
N ALA A 27 -6.79 15.17 -18.04
CA ALA A 27 -7.65 14.47 -19.00
C ALA A 27 -7.15 13.04 -19.20
N PRO A 28 -8.05 12.02 -19.25
CA PRO A 28 -7.65 10.64 -19.45
C PRO A 28 -7.15 10.42 -20.88
N GLN A 29 -6.03 9.71 -21.02
CA GLN A 29 -5.54 9.18 -22.29
C GLN A 29 -6.41 7.99 -22.76
N PRO A 30 -6.27 7.48 -23.99
CA PRO A 30 -7.16 6.45 -24.54
C PRO A 30 -7.36 5.21 -23.66
N ASN A 31 -6.33 4.76 -22.91
CA ASN A 31 -6.39 3.56 -22.04
C ASN A 31 -6.51 3.91 -20.55
N GLN A 32 -6.86 5.16 -20.21
CA GLN A 32 -6.91 5.64 -18.83
C GLN A 32 -8.33 5.93 -18.38
N LEU A 33 -8.51 5.84 -17.09
CA LEU A 33 -9.68 6.29 -16.33
C LEU A 33 -9.38 7.64 -15.68
N LEU A 34 -10.38 8.53 -15.63
CA LEU A 34 -10.38 9.66 -14.71
C LEU A 34 -11.18 9.28 -13.48
N ILE A 35 -10.52 9.30 -12.33
CA ILE A 35 -11.09 8.90 -11.04
C ILE A 35 -11.30 10.12 -10.16
N ARG A 36 -12.50 10.26 -9.58
CA ARG A 36 -12.73 11.11 -8.42
C ARG A 36 -12.29 10.35 -7.17
N VAL A 37 -11.22 10.81 -6.53
CA VAL A 37 -10.63 10.16 -5.36
C VAL A 37 -11.47 10.46 -4.11
N HIS A 38 -11.90 9.44 -3.39
CA HIS A 38 -12.57 9.55 -2.09
C HIS A 38 -11.62 9.38 -0.93
N SER A 39 -10.72 8.40 -1.04
CA SER A 39 -9.70 8.11 -0.03
C SER A 39 -8.39 7.71 -0.68
N ALA A 40 -7.28 8.04 -0.02
CA ALA A 40 -5.94 7.62 -0.37
C ALA A 40 -5.26 7.00 0.87
N ALA A 41 -4.21 6.20 0.68
CA ALA A 41 -3.43 5.71 1.80
C ALA A 41 -1.94 5.96 1.58
N LEU A 42 -1.26 6.34 2.66
CA LEU A 42 0.15 6.67 2.64
C LEU A 42 1.02 5.42 2.78
N ASN A 43 2.17 5.47 2.13
CA ASN A 43 3.20 4.43 2.15
C ASN A 43 4.58 5.06 2.46
N PRO A 44 5.53 4.29 3.02
CA PRO A 44 6.89 4.79 3.24
C PRO A 44 7.55 5.32 1.97
N ILE A 45 7.24 4.77 0.79
CA ILE A 45 7.79 5.25 -0.47
C ILE A 45 7.39 6.69 -0.77
N ASP A 46 6.20 7.14 -0.35
CA ASP A 46 5.71 8.50 -0.63
C ASP A 46 6.59 9.57 0.05
N PHE A 47 7.01 9.36 1.30
CA PHE A 47 7.91 10.30 1.96
C PHE A 47 9.38 10.09 1.56
N LYS A 48 9.79 8.86 1.25
CA LYS A 48 11.17 8.60 0.75
C LYS A 48 11.43 9.32 -0.58
N LEU A 49 10.46 9.29 -1.52
CA LEU A 49 10.53 10.02 -2.79
C LEU A 49 10.48 11.54 -2.59
N ARG A 50 9.72 12.03 -1.63
CA ARG A 50 9.69 13.46 -1.30
C ARG A 50 11.00 13.93 -0.67
N GLN A 51 11.63 13.12 0.16
CA GLN A 51 12.87 13.49 0.86
C GLN A 51 14.13 13.35 0.01
N ASN A 52 14.12 12.45 -0.99
CA ASN A 52 15.31 12.08 -1.73
C ASN A 52 15.00 11.89 -3.22
N PRO A 53 15.97 12.20 -4.12
CA PRO A 53 15.83 11.98 -5.56
C PRO A 53 16.03 10.49 -5.92
N LEU A 54 15.12 9.62 -5.45
CA LEU A 54 15.18 8.17 -5.70
C LEU A 54 14.65 7.77 -7.07
N ALA A 55 13.98 8.68 -7.78
CA ALA A 55 13.45 8.48 -9.13
C ALA A 55 13.40 9.82 -9.87
N LEU A 56 13.31 9.76 -11.21
CA LEU A 56 13.10 10.96 -12.03
C LEU A 56 11.66 11.47 -11.82
N LEU A 57 11.54 12.68 -11.30
CA LEU A 57 10.30 13.39 -11.06
C LEU A 57 10.39 14.81 -11.59
N ASP A 58 9.35 15.26 -12.31
CA ASP A 58 9.19 16.67 -12.69
C ASP A 58 8.33 17.37 -11.63
N PHE A 59 8.77 18.51 -11.14
CA PHE A 59 8.00 19.32 -10.21
C PHE A 59 6.93 20.17 -10.93
N PRO A 60 5.79 20.46 -10.28
CA PRO A 60 5.36 20.01 -8.96
C PRO A 60 4.96 18.54 -8.93
N VAL A 61 5.19 17.85 -7.82
CA VAL A 61 4.83 16.44 -7.62
C VAL A 61 3.71 16.31 -6.60
N VAL A 62 2.63 15.62 -6.97
CA VAL A 62 1.59 15.17 -6.04
C VAL A 62 1.97 13.80 -5.51
N PRO A 63 2.18 13.61 -4.20
CA PRO A 63 2.51 12.30 -3.64
C PRO A 63 1.28 11.38 -3.55
N GLY A 64 1.55 10.11 -3.24
CA GLY A 64 0.55 9.07 -3.02
C GLY A 64 0.44 8.07 -4.15
N CYS A 65 0.29 6.81 -3.77
CA CYS A 65 0.21 5.66 -4.68
C CYS A 65 -1.16 5.00 -4.62
N ASP A 66 -1.69 4.82 -3.41
CA ASP A 66 -2.91 4.08 -3.13
C ASP A 66 -4.14 4.97 -3.15
N MET A 67 -5.19 4.53 -3.82
CA MET A 67 -6.48 5.22 -3.81
C MET A 67 -7.68 4.28 -3.85
N ALA A 68 -8.84 4.83 -3.47
CA ALA A 68 -10.15 4.33 -3.81
C ALA A 68 -11.05 5.51 -4.20
N GLY A 69 -11.86 5.31 -5.24
CA GLY A 69 -12.67 6.40 -5.81
C GLY A 69 -13.68 5.91 -6.82
N THR A 70 -14.30 6.86 -7.53
CA THR A 70 -15.33 6.60 -8.53
C THR A 70 -14.85 7.03 -9.91
N VAL A 71 -15.06 6.20 -10.92
CA VAL A 71 -14.80 6.50 -12.33
C VAL A 71 -15.76 7.61 -12.78
N ILE A 72 -15.23 8.75 -13.27
CA ILE A 72 -16.05 9.87 -13.75
C ILE A 72 -15.89 10.14 -15.23
N ALA A 73 -14.81 9.67 -15.85
CA ALA A 73 -14.60 9.64 -17.29
C ALA A 73 -13.64 8.52 -17.66
N LYS A 74 -13.61 8.15 -18.93
CA LYS A 74 -12.71 7.10 -19.46
C LYS A 74 -12.24 7.41 -20.85
N GLY A 75 -11.04 6.94 -21.19
CA GLY A 75 -10.52 6.99 -22.55
C GLY A 75 -11.25 6.02 -23.47
N GLN A 76 -11.14 6.26 -24.77
CA GLN A 76 -11.89 5.52 -25.81
C GLN A 76 -11.59 4.03 -25.89
N ASN A 77 -10.40 3.60 -25.45
CA ASN A 77 -9.99 2.19 -25.48
C ASN A 77 -10.32 1.43 -24.20
N VAL A 78 -10.82 2.12 -23.16
CA VAL A 78 -11.18 1.47 -21.89
C VAL A 78 -12.43 0.63 -22.09
N THR A 79 -12.35 -0.67 -21.81
CA THR A 79 -13.44 -1.62 -21.98
C THR A 79 -13.92 -2.25 -20.67
N LYS A 80 -13.04 -2.34 -19.68
CA LYS A 80 -13.26 -3.07 -18.42
C LYS A 80 -14.13 -2.32 -17.43
N PHE A 81 -14.14 -0.99 -17.49
CA PHE A 81 -14.85 -0.14 -16.53
C PHE A 81 -15.84 0.80 -17.20
N LYS A 82 -16.86 1.21 -16.46
CA LYS A 82 -17.87 2.21 -16.83
C LYS A 82 -17.87 3.39 -15.87
N ILE A 83 -18.40 4.52 -16.30
CA ILE A 83 -18.64 5.68 -15.43
C ILE A 83 -19.57 5.29 -14.29
N GLY A 84 -19.22 5.68 -13.07
CA GLY A 84 -19.92 5.32 -11.84
C GLY A 84 -19.35 4.11 -11.11
N ASP A 85 -18.47 3.33 -11.72
CA ASP A 85 -17.82 2.21 -11.02
C ASP A 85 -16.95 2.72 -9.87
N GLU A 86 -17.08 2.05 -8.73
CA GLU A 86 -16.21 2.25 -7.58
C GLU A 86 -14.98 1.34 -7.72
N VAL A 87 -13.80 1.96 -7.71
CA VAL A 87 -12.53 1.27 -7.97
C VAL A 87 -11.50 1.57 -6.90
N TYR A 88 -10.50 0.69 -6.77
CA TYR A 88 -9.34 0.89 -5.92
C TYR A 88 -8.08 0.37 -6.61
N GLY A 89 -6.93 0.93 -6.28
CA GLY A 89 -5.68 0.51 -6.90
C GLY A 89 -4.47 1.31 -6.45
N ASN A 90 -3.31 0.83 -6.88
CA ASN A 90 -2.05 1.56 -6.84
C ASN A 90 -1.78 2.13 -8.23
N ILE A 91 -1.64 3.44 -8.32
CA ILE A 91 -1.48 4.14 -9.60
C ILE A 91 -0.04 4.26 -10.08
N GLN A 92 0.95 3.93 -9.24
CA GLN A 92 2.37 4.07 -9.55
C GLN A 92 2.99 2.74 -9.98
N ASN A 93 3.63 2.73 -11.15
CA ASN A 93 4.45 1.61 -11.58
C ASN A 93 5.94 1.92 -11.30
N PHE A 94 6.51 1.31 -10.26
CA PHE A 94 7.90 1.54 -9.86
C PHE A 94 8.94 0.84 -10.75
N LYS A 95 8.51 0.12 -11.77
CA LYS A 95 9.41 -0.54 -12.76
C LYS A 95 9.71 0.33 -13.98
N VAL A 96 9.12 1.54 -14.05
CA VAL A 96 9.39 2.50 -15.12
C VAL A 96 10.43 3.52 -14.67
N GLU A 97 11.19 4.06 -15.61
CA GLU A 97 12.23 5.05 -15.34
C GLU A 97 11.68 6.35 -14.77
N LYS A 98 10.52 6.79 -15.28
CA LYS A 98 9.86 8.03 -14.84
C LYS A 98 8.53 7.72 -14.17
N LEU A 99 8.40 8.11 -12.92
CA LEU A 99 7.16 7.96 -12.16
C LEU A 99 6.13 9.01 -12.55
N LYS A 100 4.85 8.70 -12.29
CA LYS A 100 3.77 9.69 -12.46
C LYS A 100 3.97 10.87 -11.52
N GLN A 101 3.88 12.06 -12.08
CA GLN A 101 3.96 13.34 -11.36
C GLN A 101 2.72 13.58 -10.49
N LEU A 102 1.55 13.10 -10.93
CA LEU A 102 0.27 13.29 -10.23
C LEU A 102 -0.09 12.01 -9.48
N GLY A 103 0.13 12.01 -8.17
CA GLY A 103 -0.25 10.96 -7.22
C GLY A 103 -1.67 11.11 -6.68
N THR A 104 -1.99 10.32 -5.67
CA THR A 104 -3.36 10.15 -5.18
C THR A 104 -3.84 11.19 -4.17
N LEU A 105 -2.96 12.10 -3.71
CA LEU A 105 -3.34 13.21 -2.84
C LEU A 105 -3.90 14.41 -3.62
N ALA A 106 -4.80 14.13 -4.56
CA ALA A 106 -5.55 15.08 -5.38
C ALA A 106 -7.01 14.65 -5.51
N GLN A 107 -7.92 15.58 -5.80
CA GLN A 107 -9.34 15.27 -5.95
C GLN A 107 -9.65 14.38 -7.16
N PHE A 108 -8.86 14.53 -8.23
CA PHE A 108 -9.00 13.79 -9.48
C PHE A 108 -7.65 13.32 -9.98
N ILE A 109 -7.59 12.07 -10.42
CA ILE A 109 -6.38 11.45 -10.98
C ILE A 109 -6.71 10.68 -12.25
N VAL A 110 -5.69 10.47 -13.08
CA VAL A 110 -5.75 9.52 -14.20
C VAL A 110 -4.95 8.27 -13.88
N VAL A 111 -5.50 7.11 -14.26
CA VAL A 111 -4.85 5.82 -14.04
C VAL A 111 -5.17 4.86 -15.18
N GLU A 112 -4.21 4.02 -15.57
CA GLU A 112 -4.42 2.95 -16.55
C GLU A 112 -5.42 1.91 -16.00
N GLU A 113 -6.34 1.44 -16.86
CA GLU A 113 -7.39 0.49 -16.42
C GLU A 113 -6.84 -0.82 -15.84
N ASN A 114 -5.65 -1.25 -16.26
CA ASN A 114 -5.03 -2.49 -15.77
C ASN A 114 -4.39 -2.38 -14.38
N LEU A 115 -4.34 -1.19 -13.78
CA LEU A 115 -3.77 -0.95 -12.44
C LEU A 115 -4.82 -0.94 -11.33
N VAL A 116 -6.10 -0.94 -11.69
CA VAL A 116 -7.21 -0.86 -10.74
C VAL A 116 -8.14 -2.06 -10.83
N ALA A 117 -8.90 -2.28 -9.76
CA ALA A 117 -9.93 -3.29 -9.67
C ALA A 117 -11.25 -2.67 -9.17
N ILE A 118 -12.38 -3.36 -9.42
CA ILE A 118 -13.66 -3.02 -8.79
C ILE A 118 -13.52 -3.15 -7.27
N LYS A 119 -13.92 -2.13 -6.55
CA LYS A 119 -13.91 -2.12 -5.09
C LYS A 119 -14.91 -3.15 -4.55
N PRO A 120 -14.51 -4.04 -3.62
CA PRO A 120 -15.46 -4.90 -2.91
C PRO A 120 -16.59 -4.09 -2.27
N LYS A 121 -17.85 -4.53 -2.45
CA LYS A 121 -19.03 -3.79 -2.00
C LYS A 121 -19.11 -3.61 -0.49
N ASN A 122 -18.56 -4.54 0.27
CA ASN A 122 -18.50 -4.53 1.73
C ASN A 122 -17.38 -3.65 2.31
N LEU A 123 -16.51 -3.08 1.48
CA LEU A 123 -15.45 -2.19 1.93
C LEU A 123 -15.84 -0.71 1.75
N SER A 124 -15.54 0.11 2.74
CA SER A 124 -15.52 1.57 2.58
C SER A 124 -14.36 1.99 1.68
N PHE A 125 -14.38 3.23 1.17
CA PHE A 125 -13.28 3.76 0.37
C PHE A 125 -11.96 3.79 1.16
N GLU A 126 -12.00 4.10 2.47
CA GLU A 126 -10.84 4.10 3.34
C GLU A 126 -10.21 2.70 3.45
N LYS A 127 -11.04 1.67 3.67
CA LYS A 127 -10.58 0.29 3.74
C LYS A 127 -10.02 -0.17 2.39
N ALA A 128 -10.68 0.14 1.30
CA ALA A 128 -10.21 -0.21 -0.03
C ALA A 128 -8.89 0.50 -0.38
N ALA A 129 -8.77 1.81 -0.14
CA ALA A 129 -7.54 2.56 -0.36
C ALA A 129 -6.35 2.05 0.47
N SER A 130 -6.59 1.44 1.64
CA SER A 130 -5.53 0.94 2.52
C SER A 130 -4.85 -0.34 2.03
N LEU A 131 -5.32 -0.96 0.94
CA LEU A 131 -4.88 -2.30 0.52
C LEU A 131 -3.80 -2.29 -0.58
N PRO A 132 -3.88 -1.51 -1.69
CA PRO A 132 -3.22 -1.86 -2.94
C PRO A 132 -1.71 -2.09 -2.84
N VAL A 133 -0.91 -1.08 -2.48
CA VAL A 133 0.55 -1.25 -2.35
C VAL A 133 0.89 -2.37 -1.38
N ALA A 134 0.25 -2.38 -0.21
CA ALA A 134 0.61 -3.31 0.87
C ALA A 134 0.29 -4.76 0.52
N ILE A 135 -0.88 -5.04 -0.07
CA ILE A 135 -1.29 -6.40 -0.41
C ILE A 135 -0.55 -6.93 -1.64
N GLN A 136 -0.29 -6.07 -2.63
CA GLN A 136 0.50 -6.45 -3.81
C GLN A 136 1.96 -6.74 -3.43
N THR A 137 2.55 -5.94 -2.53
CA THR A 137 3.87 -6.22 -1.97
C THR A 137 3.89 -7.56 -1.25
N ALA A 138 2.87 -7.84 -0.41
CA ALA A 138 2.78 -9.09 0.32
C ALA A 138 2.70 -10.30 -0.64
N VAL A 139 1.85 -10.24 -1.66
CA VAL A 139 1.70 -11.32 -2.66
C VAL A 139 2.99 -11.53 -3.46
N GLU A 140 3.64 -10.44 -3.88
CA GLU A 140 4.87 -10.54 -4.69
C GLU A 140 6.00 -11.23 -3.91
N GLY A 141 6.16 -10.93 -2.63
CA GLY A 141 7.18 -11.60 -1.79
C GLY A 141 6.92 -13.09 -1.63
N PHE A 142 5.68 -13.53 -1.45
CA PHE A 142 5.34 -14.96 -1.44
C PHE A 142 5.64 -15.63 -2.79
N LYS A 143 5.33 -14.95 -3.90
CA LYS A 143 5.61 -15.43 -5.26
C LYS A 143 7.11 -15.57 -5.51
N ILE A 144 7.90 -14.55 -5.21
CA ILE A 144 9.37 -14.56 -5.37
C ILE A 144 9.99 -15.63 -4.48
N ALA A 145 9.49 -15.78 -3.24
CA ALA A 145 9.91 -16.84 -2.33
C ALA A 145 9.53 -18.24 -2.82
N ASN A 146 8.64 -18.37 -3.82
CA ASN A 146 8.04 -19.65 -4.22
C ASN A 146 7.52 -20.43 -3.00
N PHE A 147 6.85 -19.70 -2.09
CA PHE A 147 6.37 -20.25 -0.83
C PHE A 147 5.33 -21.36 -1.08
N LYS A 148 5.47 -22.47 -0.41
CA LYS A 148 4.62 -23.65 -0.59
C LYS A 148 3.61 -23.79 0.55
N GLU A 149 2.43 -24.30 0.23
CA GLU A 149 1.45 -24.72 1.23
C GLU A 149 2.09 -25.64 2.28
N GLY A 150 1.77 -25.43 3.55
CA GLY A 150 2.35 -26.17 4.66
C GLY A 150 3.74 -25.71 5.12
N GLY A 151 4.37 -24.77 4.40
CA GLY A 151 5.63 -24.16 4.83
C GLY A 151 5.48 -23.32 6.10
N SER A 152 6.58 -23.10 6.82
CA SER A 152 6.66 -22.20 7.98
C SER A 152 7.18 -20.83 7.61
N ILE A 153 6.63 -19.79 8.25
CA ILE A 153 7.01 -18.39 7.95
C ILE A 153 7.27 -17.58 9.22
N PHE A 154 8.35 -16.80 9.20
CA PHE A 154 8.66 -15.77 10.19
C PHE A 154 8.52 -14.38 9.58
N ILE A 155 7.70 -13.52 10.19
CA ILE A 155 7.34 -12.22 9.64
C ILE A 155 7.90 -11.13 10.54
N VAL A 156 8.83 -10.35 10.02
CA VAL A 156 9.40 -9.20 10.73
C VAL A 156 8.52 -7.99 10.52
N GLY A 157 8.00 -7.42 11.62
CA GLY A 157 7.11 -6.26 11.58
C GLY A 157 5.63 -6.59 11.32
N GLY A 158 5.10 -7.67 11.93
CA GLY A 158 3.73 -8.19 11.73
C GLY A 158 2.58 -7.21 11.99
N ALA A 159 2.80 -6.11 12.71
CA ALA A 159 1.77 -5.11 12.98
C ALA A 159 1.71 -3.96 11.97
N GLY A 160 2.68 -3.86 11.04
CA GLY A 160 2.76 -2.81 10.04
C GLY A 160 1.79 -2.99 8.88
N GLY A 161 1.78 -2.02 7.95
CA GLY A 161 0.88 -2.03 6.78
C GLY A 161 1.01 -3.30 5.93
N VAL A 162 2.24 -3.69 5.55
CA VAL A 162 2.49 -4.93 4.78
C VAL A 162 2.44 -6.14 5.70
N GLY A 163 3.12 -6.11 6.86
CA GLY A 163 3.22 -7.27 7.76
C GLY A 163 1.86 -7.81 8.22
N SER A 164 0.89 -6.92 8.50
CA SER A 164 -0.47 -7.33 8.89
C SER A 164 -1.21 -8.11 7.79
N LEU A 165 -0.90 -7.84 6.53
CA LEU A 165 -1.46 -8.58 5.39
C LEU A 165 -0.66 -9.86 5.12
N VAL A 166 0.68 -9.85 5.30
CA VAL A 166 1.50 -11.07 5.19
C VAL A 166 1.04 -12.12 6.19
N VAL A 167 0.77 -11.75 7.46
CA VAL A 167 0.23 -12.68 8.49
C VAL A 167 -1.08 -13.31 8.02
N GLN A 168 -2.03 -12.50 7.54
CA GLN A 168 -3.32 -12.99 7.10
C GLN A 168 -3.22 -13.86 5.84
N LEU A 169 -2.44 -13.44 4.84
CA LEU A 169 -2.22 -14.20 3.61
C LEU A 169 -1.53 -15.53 3.90
N ALA A 170 -0.49 -15.55 4.74
CA ALA A 170 0.20 -16.76 5.15
C ALA A 170 -0.79 -17.80 5.70
N LYS A 171 -1.69 -17.37 6.59
CA LYS A 171 -2.65 -18.26 7.25
C LYS A 171 -3.83 -18.64 6.34
N GLN A 172 -4.47 -17.67 5.70
CA GLN A 172 -5.75 -17.85 5.02
C GLN A 172 -5.61 -18.27 3.55
N PHE A 173 -4.56 -17.79 2.86
CA PHE A 173 -4.37 -18.03 1.44
C PHE A 173 -3.29 -19.10 1.19
N TYR A 174 -2.11 -18.94 1.76
CA TYR A 174 -0.97 -19.83 1.55
C TYR A 174 -0.93 -21.04 2.49
N LYS A 175 -1.86 -21.16 3.46
CA LYS A 175 -1.99 -22.31 4.36
C LYS A 175 -0.68 -22.68 5.04
N ALA A 176 0.07 -21.71 5.54
CA ALA A 176 1.28 -21.95 6.28
C ALA A 176 1.01 -22.81 7.52
N SER A 177 1.89 -23.78 7.80
CA SER A 177 1.79 -24.66 8.97
C SER A 177 2.09 -23.93 10.26
N LEU A 178 3.00 -22.95 10.21
CA LEU A 178 3.39 -22.11 11.33
C LEU A 178 3.60 -20.67 10.86
N VAL A 179 2.89 -19.74 11.46
CA VAL A 179 3.03 -18.29 11.23
C VAL A 179 3.53 -17.65 12.52
N THR A 180 4.77 -17.22 12.54
CA THR A 180 5.37 -16.44 13.63
C THR A 180 5.60 -15.01 13.18
N ALA A 181 5.26 -14.01 14.00
CA ALA A 181 5.47 -12.63 13.64
C ALA A 181 6.06 -11.81 14.78
N THR A 182 6.94 -10.85 14.46
CA THR A 182 7.50 -9.94 15.45
C THR A 182 6.65 -8.69 15.60
N THR A 183 6.54 -8.19 16.81
CA THR A 183 5.95 -6.87 17.09
C THR A 183 6.41 -6.36 18.47
N SER A 184 6.04 -5.12 18.83
CA SER A 184 6.25 -4.60 20.19
C SER A 184 5.15 -5.06 21.14
N THR A 185 5.42 -5.02 22.45
CA THR A 185 4.53 -5.51 23.54
C THR A 185 3.06 -5.10 23.34
N GLY A 186 2.78 -3.83 23.11
CA GLY A 186 1.41 -3.31 23.02
C GLY A 186 0.62 -3.75 21.78
N LYS A 187 1.24 -4.52 20.86
CA LYS A 187 0.61 -4.98 19.62
C LYS A 187 0.54 -6.52 19.52
N VAL A 188 0.95 -7.25 20.56
CA VAL A 188 1.01 -8.72 20.55
C VAL A 188 -0.37 -9.33 20.29
N ASP A 189 -1.39 -8.94 21.06
CA ASP A 189 -2.75 -9.50 20.90
C ASP A 189 -3.37 -9.15 19.55
N PHE A 190 -3.05 -7.96 19.04
CA PHE A 190 -3.47 -7.55 17.71
C PHE A 190 -2.89 -8.49 16.62
N VAL A 191 -1.59 -8.79 16.66
CA VAL A 191 -0.94 -9.66 15.66
C VAL A 191 -1.43 -11.11 15.78
N LYS A 192 -1.66 -11.61 17.00
CA LYS A 192 -2.34 -12.91 17.24
C LYS A 192 -3.74 -12.92 16.61
N GLY A 193 -4.50 -11.86 16.78
CA GLY A 193 -5.84 -11.72 16.22
C GLY A 193 -5.88 -11.68 14.69
N LEU A 194 -4.75 -11.39 14.01
CA LEU A 194 -4.61 -11.49 12.56
C LEU A 194 -4.38 -12.93 12.07
N GLY A 195 -4.08 -13.87 12.96
CA GLY A 195 -3.86 -15.27 12.64
C GLY A 195 -2.41 -15.77 12.83
N ALA A 196 -1.54 -15.00 13.49
CA ALA A 196 -0.22 -15.50 13.87
C ALA A 196 -0.35 -16.59 14.96
N ASP A 197 0.29 -17.74 14.75
CA ASP A 197 0.33 -18.83 15.72
C ASP A 197 1.25 -18.49 16.89
N LYS A 198 2.37 -17.80 16.61
CA LYS A 198 3.32 -17.28 17.60
C LYS A 198 3.62 -15.82 17.37
N VAL A 199 3.86 -15.08 18.45
CA VAL A 199 4.27 -13.67 18.36
C VAL A 199 5.50 -13.45 19.23
N VAL A 200 6.56 -12.93 18.64
CA VAL A 200 7.80 -12.55 19.29
C VAL A 200 7.75 -11.05 19.60
N ASP A 201 7.80 -10.72 20.87
CA ASP A 201 7.96 -9.34 21.33
C ASP A 201 9.43 -8.93 21.22
N TYR A 202 9.81 -8.27 20.13
CA TYR A 202 11.20 -7.89 19.87
C TYR A 202 11.79 -6.91 20.90
N THR A 203 10.95 -6.32 21.77
CA THR A 203 11.41 -5.45 22.86
C THR A 203 11.93 -6.24 24.07
N LYS A 204 11.72 -7.57 24.06
CA LYS A 204 12.06 -8.48 25.16
C LYS A 204 12.89 -9.68 24.74
N THR A 205 12.71 -10.14 23.50
CA THR A 205 13.26 -11.41 22.99
C THR A 205 14.01 -11.14 21.69
N GLY A 206 15.27 -11.52 21.63
CA GLY A 206 16.08 -11.48 20.41
C GLY A 206 15.74 -12.63 19.45
N TYR A 207 16.16 -12.52 18.19
CA TYR A 207 15.91 -13.58 17.20
C TYR A 207 16.69 -14.87 17.52
N GLU A 208 17.83 -14.75 18.17
CA GLU A 208 18.68 -15.86 18.65
C GLU A 208 17.98 -16.72 19.70
N GLU A 209 17.00 -16.17 20.41
CA GLU A 209 16.19 -16.89 21.40
C GLU A 209 15.00 -17.64 20.77
N VAL A 210 14.77 -17.47 19.45
CA VAL A 210 13.73 -18.19 18.71
C VAL A 210 14.26 -19.55 18.32
N GLU A 211 13.72 -20.61 18.94
CA GLU A 211 14.15 -22.00 18.74
C GLU A 211 13.85 -22.50 17.33
N GLU A 212 12.67 -22.16 16.80
CA GLU A 212 12.23 -22.62 15.48
C GLU A 212 13.00 -21.96 14.34
N LYS A 213 13.16 -22.72 13.24
CA LYS A 213 13.68 -22.22 11.97
C LYS A 213 12.60 -22.30 10.89
N TYR A 214 12.61 -21.33 9.97
CA TYR A 214 11.51 -21.09 9.05
C TYR A 214 11.92 -21.28 7.58
N ASP A 215 10.98 -21.75 6.76
CA ASP A 215 11.17 -21.92 5.32
C ASP A 215 11.24 -20.56 4.61
N LEU A 216 10.50 -19.57 5.15
CA LEU A 216 10.49 -18.18 4.68
C LEU A 216 10.61 -17.22 5.87
N VAL A 217 11.51 -16.25 5.73
CA VAL A 217 11.51 -15.04 6.56
C VAL A 217 11.07 -13.88 5.68
N TYR A 218 10.01 -13.20 6.09
CA TYR A 218 9.44 -12.06 5.37
C TYR A 218 9.72 -10.78 6.14
N ASP A 219 10.73 -10.03 5.71
CA ASP A 219 11.16 -8.81 6.37
C ASP A 219 10.46 -7.59 5.77
N THR A 220 9.68 -6.89 6.60
CA THR A 220 8.93 -5.69 6.21
C THR A 220 9.52 -4.40 6.75
N ILE A 221 10.65 -4.46 7.45
CA ILE A 221 11.27 -3.29 8.11
C ILE A 221 12.73 -3.04 7.71
N GLY A 222 13.38 -3.97 7.00
CA GLY A 222 14.77 -3.84 6.57
C GLY A 222 15.80 -4.38 7.56
N ASP A 223 15.42 -5.39 8.35
CA ASP A 223 16.29 -6.08 9.31
C ASP A 223 16.81 -7.43 8.80
N SER A 224 16.97 -7.56 7.48
CA SER A 224 17.40 -8.82 6.85
C SER A 224 18.78 -9.27 7.32
N LYS A 225 19.60 -8.37 7.87
CA LYS A 225 20.87 -8.72 8.50
C LYS A 225 20.70 -9.71 9.66
N ASN A 226 19.67 -9.51 10.50
CA ASN A 226 19.36 -10.35 11.64
C ASN A 226 18.38 -11.49 11.28
N SER A 227 17.61 -11.34 10.22
CA SER A 227 16.57 -12.28 9.80
C SER A 227 17.08 -13.69 9.46
N TYR A 228 18.34 -13.83 9.05
CA TYR A 228 18.93 -15.15 8.77
C TYR A 228 19.10 -16.05 9.98
N VAL A 229 19.13 -15.48 11.19
CA VAL A 229 19.22 -16.27 12.44
C VAL A 229 18.06 -17.25 12.58
N VAL A 230 16.87 -16.88 12.10
CA VAL A 230 15.66 -17.70 12.17
C VAL A 230 15.34 -18.46 10.87
N ALA A 231 16.11 -18.29 9.82
CA ALA A 231 15.92 -19.03 8.57
C ALA A 231 16.50 -20.44 8.67
N LYS A 232 15.82 -21.43 8.06
CA LYS A 232 16.40 -22.76 7.80
C LYS A 232 17.61 -22.62 6.87
N GLU A 233 18.47 -23.63 6.80
CA GLU A 233 19.64 -23.65 5.91
C GLU A 233 19.29 -23.31 4.46
N ASN A 234 18.20 -23.87 3.94
CA ASN A 234 17.64 -23.59 2.60
C ASN A 234 16.47 -22.60 2.62
N GLY A 235 16.22 -21.95 3.76
CA GLY A 235 15.16 -20.97 3.94
C GLY A 235 15.45 -19.69 3.14
N ARG A 236 14.41 -19.06 2.65
CA ARG A 236 14.52 -17.81 1.91
C ARG A 236 14.24 -16.61 2.81
N VAL A 237 14.96 -15.53 2.60
CA VAL A 237 14.74 -14.24 3.26
C VAL A 237 14.32 -13.23 2.21
N ILE A 238 13.09 -12.75 2.29
CA ILE A 238 12.55 -11.66 1.47
C ILE A 238 12.67 -10.37 2.26
N ASP A 239 13.23 -9.33 1.65
CA ASP A 239 13.29 -7.98 2.22
C ASP A 239 12.61 -7.01 1.25
N ILE A 240 11.60 -6.29 1.73
CA ILE A 240 10.86 -5.30 0.92
C ILE A 240 11.48 -3.91 0.95
N THR A 241 12.58 -3.73 1.66
CA THR A 241 13.30 -2.45 1.72
C THR A 241 14.48 -2.44 0.75
N TRP A 242 14.82 -1.26 0.24
CA TRP A 242 15.94 -1.10 -0.69
C TRP A 242 16.97 -0.09 -0.15
N PRO A 243 18.27 -0.42 -0.20
CA PRO A 243 18.81 -1.77 -0.43
C PRO A 243 18.55 -2.68 0.78
N PRO A 244 18.46 -4.03 0.60
CA PRO A 244 18.39 -4.97 1.72
C PRO A 244 19.61 -4.80 2.64
N SER A 245 19.41 -4.95 3.95
CA SER A 245 20.50 -4.84 4.92
C SER A 245 21.46 -6.04 4.90
N ASN A 246 21.08 -7.13 4.22
CA ASN A 246 21.92 -8.29 3.93
C ASN A 246 21.91 -8.59 2.44
N SER A 247 23.08 -8.68 1.81
CA SER A 247 23.24 -8.93 0.37
C SER A 247 22.71 -10.29 -0.10
N ARG A 248 22.51 -11.26 0.81
CA ARG A 248 21.89 -12.57 0.52
C ARG A 248 20.37 -12.50 0.46
N ALA A 249 19.77 -11.47 1.08
CA ALA A 249 18.31 -11.31 1.08
C ALA A 249 17.80 -10.97 -0.32
N ILE A 250 16.67 -11.54 -0.67
CA ILE A 250 16.04 -11.31 -1.96
C ILE A 250 15.17 -10.05 -1.83
N TYR A 251 15.54 -9.00 -2.56
CA TYR A 251 14.69 -7.82 -2.64
C TYR A 251 13.38 -8.13 -3.36
N SER A 252 12.28 -7.84 -2.72
CA SER A 252 10.95 -7.92 -3.33
C SER A 252 10.50 -6.54 -3.79
N GLY A 253 10.76 -6.23 -5.06
CA GLY A 253 10.15 -5.06 -5.70
C GLY A 253 8.66 -5.27 -5.95
N LEU A 254 7.91 -4.17 -6.05
CA LEU A 254 6.47 -4.21 -6.24
C LEU A 254 6.08 -4.44 -7.71
N THR A 255 5.24 -5.44 -7.96
CA THR A 255 4.50 -5.58 -9.23
C THR A 255 3.08 -5.04 -9.04
N VAL A 256 2.73 -4.03 -9.84
CA VAL A 256 1.41 -3.37 -9.76
C VAL A 256 0.48 -3.98 -10.80
N SER A 257 -0.68 -4.47 -10.36
CA SER A 257 -1.69 -5.06 -11.23
C SER A 257 -3.07 -5.04 -10.58
N GLY A 258 -4.07 -4.57 -11.32
CA GLY A 258 -5.48 -4.68 -10.92
C GLY A 258 -5.93 -6.13 -10.77
N GLU A 259 -5.39 -7.05 -11.59
CA GLU A 259 -5.70 -8.47 -11.53
C GLU A 259 -5.34 -9.11 -10.17
N ILE A 260 -4.21 -8.71 -9.56
CA ILE A 260 -3.86 -9.18 -8.21
C ILE A 260 -4.96 -8.79 -7.21
N LEU A 261 -5.47 -7.57 -7.32
CA LEU A 261 -6.53 -7.09 -6.43
C LEU A 261 -7.84 -7.84 -6.68
N GLU A 262 -8.21 -8.09 -7.94
CA GLU A 262 -9.39 -8.85 -8.31
C GLU A 262 -9.37 -10.27 -7.78
N ASN A 263 -8.23 -10.95 -7.89
CA ASN A 263 -8.05 -12.32 -7.40
C ASN A 263 -8.20 -12.43 -5.87
N LEU A 264 -7.99 -11.32 -5.15
CA LEU A 264 -8.14 -11.27 -3.70
C LEU A 264 -9.51 -10.76 -3.23
N ASN A 265 -10.33 -10.18 -4.12
CA ASN A 265 -11.66 -9.69 -3.78
C ASN A 265 -12.54 -10.72 -3.07
N PRO A 266 -12.62 -12.01 -3.49
CA PRO A 266 -13.43 -12.99 -2.77
C PRO A 266 -13.01 -13.20 -1.31
N TYR A 267 -11.72 -13.06 -0.99
CA TYR A 267 -11.23 -13.16 0.39
C TYR A 267 -11.57 -11.90 1.22
N LEU A 268 -11.57 -10.74 0.58
CA LEU A 268 -12.00 -9.48 1.20
C LEU A 268 -13.51 -9.47 1.44
N GLU A 269 -14.30 -9.92 0.47
CA GLU A 269 -15.76 -9.99 0.55
C GLU A 269 -16.25 -10.99 1.57
N SER A 270 -15.56 -12.13 1.71
CA SER A 270 -15.87 -13.13 2.74
C SER A 270 -15.33 -12.78 4.14
N GLY A 271 -14.56 -11.69 4.28
CA GLY A 271 -13.94 -11.28 5.54
C GLY A 271 -12.75 -12.14 5.98
N LYS A 272 -12.27 -13.07 5.14
CA LYS A 272 -11.05 -13.86 5.40
C LYS A 272 -9.79 -13.01 5.37
N LEU A 273 -9.77 -11.99 4.51
CA LEU A 273 -8.78 -10.92 4.53
C LEU A 273 -9.43 -9.61 4.99
N LYS A 274 -8.76 -8.90 5.86
CA LYS A 274 -9.25 -7.64 6.43
C LYS A 274 -8.26 -6.53 6.20
N ALA A 275 -8.74 -5.39 5.71
CA ALA A 275 -7.98 -4.15 5.68
C ALA A 275 -7.70 -3.69 7.12
N VAL A 276 -6.44 -3.34 7.39
CA VAL A 276 -6.01 -2.86 8.70
C VAL A 276 -5.64 -1.38 8.58
N ILE A 277 -6.46 -0.54 9.20
CA ILE A 277 -6.25 0.91 9.29
C ILE A 277 -5.85 1.25 10.71
N ASP A 278 -4.85 2.11 10.86
CA ASP A 278 -4.42 2.60 12.16
C ASP A 278 -5.55 3.35 12.88
N SER A 279 -5.65 3.20 14.20
CA SER A 279 -6.70 3.82 15.01
C SER A 279 -6.67 5.35 15.02
N THR A 280 -5.54 5.98 14.66
CA THR A 280 -5.41 7.43 14.49
C THR A 280 -5.96 7.89 13.15
N SER A 281 -6.15 6.97 12.20
CA SER A 281 -6.72 7.20 10.87
C SER A 281 -8.25 6.98 10.86
N PRO A 282 -8.98 7.53 9.86
CA PRO A 282 -8.46 8.34 8.77
C PRO A 282 -8.15 9.79 9.16
N PHE A 283 -7.13 10.38 8.53
CA PHE A 283 -6.88 11.80 8.58
C PHE A 283 -7.71 12.52 7.52
N HIS A 284 -8.27 13.67 7.85
CA HIS A 284 -8.94 14.53 6.87
C HIS A 284 -7.92 15.08 5.85
N PHE A 285 -8.35 15.29 4.60
CA PHE A 285 -7.50 15.79 3.51
C PHE A 285 -6.71 17.06 3.85
N ASN A 286 -7.27 17.97 4.65
CA ASN A 286 -6.56 19.16 5.11
C ASN A 286 -5.42 18.88 6.12
N ASN A 287 -5.30 17.65 6.61
CA ASN A 287 -4.33 17.25 7.64
C ASN A 287 -3.22 16.32 7.09
N VAL A 288 -2.94 16.35 5.77
CA VAL A 288 -1.93 15.48 5.12
C VAL A 288 -0.55 15.63 5.76
N ILE A 289 -0.10 16.84 6.11
CA ILE A 289 1.18 17.06 6.81
C ILE A 289 1.23 16.31 8.15
N LYS A 290 0.13 16.32 8.93
CA LYS A 290 0.04 15.56 10.19
C LYS A 290 0.08 14.06 9.95
N ALA A 291 -0.59 13.59 8.90
CA ALA A 291 -0.59 12.18 8.51
C ALA A 291 0.81 11.68 8.11
N PHE A 292 1.55 12.46 7.33
CA PHE A 292 2.96 12.16 7.01
C PHE A 292 3.82 12.15 8.28
N GLY A 293 3.68 13.15 9.15
CA GLY A 293 4.41 13.18 10.41
C GLY A 293 4.14 11.95 11.27
N TYR A 294 2.90 11.45 11.30
CA TYR A 294 2.57 10.21 11.99
C TYR A 294 3.16 8.97 11.31
N LEU A 295 3.04 8.86 9.98
CA LEU A 295 3.64 7.75 9.22
C LEU A 295 5.16 7.66 9.42
N GLU A 296 5.86 8.80 9.38
CA GLU A 296 7.31 8.90 9.52
C GLU A 296 7.82 8.46 10.90
N THR A 297 6.94 8.40 11.93
CA THR A 297 7.31 7.82 13.24
C THR A 297 7.58 6.32 13.18
N GLY A 298 7.09 5.61 12.14
CA GLY A 298 7.17 4.16 12.02
C GLY A 298 6.31 3.39 13.05
N ARG A 299 5.42 4.07 13.80
CA ARG A 299 4.64 3.48 14.89
C ARG A 299 3.22 3.06 14.52
N ALA A 300 2.78 3.34 13.30
CA ALA A 300 1.44 3.01 12.85
C ALA A 300 1.15 1.50 12.96
N ARG A 301 -0.08 1.15 13.32
CA ARG A 301 -0.63 -0.20 13.31
C ARG A 301 -1.48 -0.36 12.05
N GLY A 302 -0.97 -1.06 11.04
CA GLY A 302 -1.60 -1.10 9.72
C GLY A 302 -1.30 0.16 8.90
N LYS A 303 -2.30 0.68 8.19
CA LYS A 303 -2.15 1.75 7.19
C LYS A 303 -2.64 3.10 7.69
N VAL A 304 -1.94 4.16 7.29
CA VAL A 304 -2.35 5.56 7.48
C VAL A 304 -3.16 6.01 6.27
N VAL A 305 -4.40 6.43 6.50
CA VAL A 305 -5.39 6.73 5.44
C VAL A 305 -5.79 8.20 5.49
N ILE A 306 -5.97 8.77 4.31
CA ILE A 306 -6.53 10.12 4.09
C ILE A 306 -7.95 9.96 3.56
N SER A 307 -8.91 10.64 4.18
CA SER A 307 -10.32 10.66 3.76
C SER A 307 -10.78 12.06 3.37
N SER A 308 -12.01 12.14 2.87
CA SER A 308 -12.66 13.42 2.50
C SER A 308 -11.87 14.22 1.46
N ILE A 309 -11.22 13.52 0.52
CA ILE A 309 -10.43 14.15 -0.56
C ILE A 309 -11.35 14.89 -1.51
N SER A 310 -12.47 14.26 -1.90
CA SER A 310 -13.52 14.90 -2.70
C SER A 310 -14.79 14.97 -1.88
N SER A 311 -15.11 16.14 -1.33
CA SER A 311 -16.42 16.39 -0.71
C SER A 311 -17.52 16.43 -1.79
N ALA A 312 -18.77 16.10 -1.42
CA ALA A 312 -19.93 16.04 -2.30
C ALA A 312 -20.26 17.37 -3.03
N SER A 313 -19.68 18.49 -2.58
CA SER A 313 -19.91 19.84 -3.14
C SER A 313 -19.00 20.20 -4.32
N CYS A 314 -18.22 19.27 -4.87
CA CYS A 314 -17.38 19.54 -6.02
C CYS A 314 -18.25 19.52 -7.30
N ASN A 315 -18.86 20.66 -7.66
CA ASN A 315 -19.68 20.89 -8.84
C ASN A 315 -18.94 20.79 -10.20
N ILE A 316 -17.81 20.08 -10.23
CA ILE A 316 -17.01 19.90 -11.46
C ILE A 316 -17.68 18.90 -12.43
N LEU A 317 -18.71 18.16 -12.01
CA LEU A 317 -19.33 17.10 -12.81
C LEU A 317 -20.14 17.58 -14.04
N ASN A 318 -20.58 18.84 -14.07
CA ASN A 318 -21.46 19.36 -15.14
C ASN A 318 -20.79 19.56 -16.51
N GLY A 319 -19.64 18.98 -16.79
CA GLY A 319 -18.92 19.16 -18.06
C GLY A 319 -18.25 17.90 -18.63
N PHE A 320 -18.38 16.74 -18.00
CA PHE A 320 -17.83 15.47 -18.50
C PHE A 320 -18.88 14.52 -19.09
N CYS A 321 -20.19 14.88 -19.03
CA CYS A 321 -21.28 14.03 -19.53
C CYS A 321 -21.67 14.26 -21.00
N ASN A 322 -20.98 15.11 -21.75
CA ASN A 322 -21.29 15.39 -23.17
C ASN A 322 -20.01 15.28 -23.99
N THR A 323 -19.58 14.08 -24.36
CA THR A 323 -18.95 13.72 -25.66
C THR A 323 -19.03 12.20 -25.83
#